data_0d19bc3cbee7f51972f5376c4ba7b321
#
_entry.id   0d19bc3cbee7f51972f5376c4ba7b321
#
_cell.length_a   1.000
_cell.length_b   1.000
_cell.length_c   1.000
_cell.angle_alpha   90.00
_cell.angle_beta   90.00
_cell.angle_gamma   90.00
#
_symmetry.space_group_name_H-M   'P 1'
#
loop_
_entity.id
_entity.type
_entity.pdbx_description
1 polymer ?
#
loop_
_entity_poly.entity_id
_entity_poly.type
_entity_poly.pdbx_seq_one_letter_code
_entity_poly.pdbx_strand_id
1 'polypeptide(L)'
;CLLARRLVERGVRFVQLFDEGWDHHGSVFTALPNKCRQVDQPIAALIQDLRQRGLLDDTLVVWSAEFGRTPNSQGSAGRDHNPLGYTMWLAGGGAKAGASVGSTDE
;
A
#
# COMPACT_ATOMS: atom_id res chain seq x y z
N CYS A 1 10.46 1.74 -6.27
CA CYS A 1 10.96 1.65 -4.88
C CYS A 1 12.43 2.07 -4.74
N LEU A 2 13.38 1.54 -5.53
CA LEU A 2 14.81 1.90 -5.41
C LEU A 2 15.07 3.40 -5.58
N LEU A 3 14.44 4.05 -6.56
CA LEU A 3 14.58 5.49 -6.76
C LEU A 3 14.03 6.28 -5.56
N ALA A 4 12.89 5.87 -5.02
CA ALA A 4 12.29 6.51 -3.84
C ALA A 4 13.28 6.50 -2.65
N ARG A 5 13.86 5.33 -2.34
CA ARG A 5 14.88 5.24 -1.28
C ARG A 5 16.07 6.17 -1.54
N ARG A 6 16.59 6.21 -2.79
CA ARG A 6 17.72 7.11 -3.14
C ARG A 6 17.38 8.59 -2.99
N LEU A 7 16.14 8.98 -3.27
CA LEU A 7 15.69 10.36 -3.08
C LEU A 7 15.58 10.71 -1.59
N VAL A 8 15.00 9.84 -0.79
CA VAL A 8 14.93 10.02 0.67
C VAL A 8 16.33 10.14 1.28
N GLU A 9 17.26 9.26 0.90
CA GLU A 9 18.66 9.27 1.36
C GLU A 9 19.37 10.60 1.02
N ARG A 10 18.92 11.31 -0.01
CA ARG A 10 19.42 12.64 -0.40
C ARG A 10 18.63 13.82 0.19
N GLY A 11 17.75 13.56 1.15
CA GLY A 11 17.01 14.59 1.86
C GLY A 11 15.71 15.03 1.18
N VAL A 12 15.23 14.34 0.16
CA VAL A 12 13.90 14.60 -0.39
C VAL A 12 12.86 14.16 0.62
N ARG A 13 12.07 15.10 1.12
CA ARG A 13 11.18 14.88 2.26
C ARG A 13 9.85 14.22 1.90
N PHE A 14 9.42 14.28 0.65
CA PHE A 14 8.18 13.68 0.19
C PHE A 14 8.39 13.02 -1.17
N VAL A 15 8.10 11.72 -1.23
CA VAL A 15 8.19 10.92 -2.46
C VAL A 15 6.89 10.16 -2.61
N GLN A 16 6.20 10.35 -3.72
CA GLN A 16 4.97 9.64 -4.03
C GLN A 16 5.19 8.70 -5.22
N LEU A 17 4.71 7.47 -5.07
CA LEU A 17 4.72 6.44 -6.10
C LEU A 17 3.28 6.11 -6.45
N PHE A 18 2.96 6.18 -7.72
CA PHE A 18 1.68 5.70 -8.24
C PHE A 18 1.86 4.32 -8.86
N ASP A 19 0.94 3.43 -8.57
CA ASP A 19 0.88 2.10 -9.16
C ASP A 19 -0.55 1.83 -9.61
N GLU A 20 -0.75 1.76 -10.92
CA GLU A 20 -2.05 1.64 -11.58
C GLU A 20 -2.48 0.17 -11.72
N GLY A 21 -3.75 -0.03 -12.12
CA GLY A 21 -4.29 -1.36 -12.45
C GLY A 21 -4.85 -2.12 -11.25
N TRP A 22 -5.40 -1.42 -10.27
CA TRP A 22 -6.10 -1.98 -9.10
C TRP A 22 -7.62 -1.95 -9.21
N ASP A 23 -8.16 -1.32 -10.26
CA ASP A 23 -9.60 -1.11 -10.47
C ASP A 23 -10.27 -2.35 -11.11
N HIS A 24 -10.54 -3.38 -10.29
CA HIS A 24 -11.04 -4.66 -10.73
C HIS A 24 -12.57 -4.75 -10.64
N HIS A 25 -13.27 -4.24 -11.67
CA HIS A 25 -14.72 -4.39 -11.82
C HIS A 25 -15.14 -5.76 -12.39
N GLY A 26 -14.21 -6.67 -12.59
CA GLY A 26 -14.42 -8.06 -13.02
C GLY A 26 -13.19 -8.90 -12.73
N SER A 27 -13.38 -10.23 -12.64
CA SER A 27 -12.30 -11.21 -12.55
C SER A 27 -11.25 -10.94 -11.46
N VAL A 28 -11.67 -10.39 -10.30
CA VAL A 28 -10.76 -9.97 -9.22
C VAL A 28 -9.86 -11.12 -8.73
N PHE A 29 -10.39 -12.36 -8.69
CA PHE A 29 -9.65 -13.52 -8.17
C PHE A 29 -8.48 -13.97 -9.05
N THR A 30 -8.46 -13.56 -10.32
CA THR A 30 -7.34 -13.81 -11.23
C THR A 30 -6.44 -12.61 -11.43
N ALA A 31 -7.02 -11.41 -11.48
CA ALA A 31 -6.30 -10.17 -11.72
C ALA A 31 -5.51 -9.70 -10.49
N LEU A 32 -6.14 -9.68 -9.31
CA LEU A 32 -5.54 -9.20 -8.07
C LEU A 32 -4.29 -9.99 -7.65
N PRO A 33 -4.23 -11.33 -7.67
CA PRO A 33 -3.01 -12.06 -7.34
C PRO A 33 -1.83 -11.72 -8.26
N ASN A 34 -2.09 -11.45 -9.54
CA ASN A 34 -1.05 -11.04 -10.47
C ASN A 34 -0.52 -9.65 -10.12
N LYS A 35 -1.42 -8.74 -9.76
CA LYS A 35 -1.06 -7.38 -9.33
C LYS A 35 -0.26 -7.40 -8.02
N CYS A 36 -0.70 -8.17 -7.03
CA CYS A 36 0.02 -8.32 -5.77
C CYS A 36 1.46 -8.83 -6.00
N ARG A 37 1.66 -9.84 -6.84
CA ARG A 37 3.01 -10.35 -7.15
C ARG A 37 3.95 -9.31 -7.74
N GLN A 38 3.43 -8.30 -8.45
CA GLN A 38 4.24 -7.23 -9.02
C GLN A 38 4.77 -6.26 -7.96
N VAL A 39 4.03 -6.06 -6.87
CA VAL A 39 4.31 -5.01 -5.87
C VAL A 39 4.86 -5.56 -4.55
N ASP A 40 4.57 -6.80 -4.18
CA ASP A 40 4.97 -7.38 -2.88
C ASP A 40 6.48 -7.33 -2.66
N GLN A 41 7.25 -7.85 -3.61
CA GLN A 41 8.71 -7.89 -3.50
C GLN A 41 9.33 -6.48 -3.49
N PRO A 42 8.98 -5.54 -4.38
CA PRO A 42 9.50 -4.19 -4.33
C PRO A 42 9.18 -3.43 -3.04
N ILE A 43 7.98 -3.63 -2.48
CA ILE A 43 7.58 -2.99 -1.22
C ILE A 43 8.36 -3.56 -0.04
N ALA A 44 8.45 -4.88 0.07
CA ALA A 44 9.23 -5.54 1.10
C ALA A 44 10.70 -5.12 1.03
N ALA A 45 11.27 -5.07 -0.17
CA ALA A 45 12.65 -4.64 -0.38
C ALA A 45 12.87 -3.17 0.00
N LEU A 46 11.89 -2.28 -0.27
CA LEU A 46 11.98 -0.88 0.15
C LEU A 46 12.08 -0.75 1.67
N ILE A 47 11.20 -1.43 2.40
CA ILE A 47 11.18 -1.37 3.88
C ILE A 47 12.46 -1.96 4.45
N GLN A 48 12.92 -3.09 3.92
CA GLN A 48 14.16 -3.73 4.36
C GLN A 48 15.39 -2.84 4.08
N ASP A 49 15.48 -2.22 2.91
CA ASP A 49 16.60 -1.33 2.55
C ASP A 49 16.62 -0.07 3.42
N LEU A 50 15.46 0.56 3.67
CA LEU A 50 15.35 1.69 4.60
C LEU A 50 15.79 1.28 6.02
N ARG A 51 15.35 0.12 6.49
CA ARG A 51 15.72 -0.39 7.82
C ARG A 51 17.21 -0.67 7.94
N GLN A 52 17.81 -1.36 6.95
CA GLN A 52 19.24 -1.69 6.94
C GLN A 52 20.14 -0.45 6.92
N ARG A 53 19.65 0.65 6.36
CA ARG A 53 20.37 1.93 6.28
C ARG A 53 20.10 2.85 7.46
N GLY A 54 19.28 2.44 8.43
CA GLY A 54 18.89 3.30 9.56
C GLY A 54 17.99 4.48 9.16
N LEU A 55 17.34 4.41 8.00
CA LEU A 55 16.47 5.48 7.49
C LEU A 55 14.99 5.28 7.85
N LEU A 56 14.59 4.06 8.25
CA LEU A 56 13.19 3.74 8.47
C LEU A 56 12.60 4.48 9.68
N ASP A 57 13.37 4.74 10.70
CA ASP A 57 12.90 5.44 11.90
C ASP A 57 12.49 6.90 11.61
N ASP A 58 13.17 7.52 10.64
CA ASP A 58 12.90 8.89 10.19
C ASP A 58 12.08 8.98 8.90
N THR A 59 11.65 7.83 8.35
CA THR A 59 10.91 7.75 7.10
C THR A 59 9.59 7.01 7.30
N LEU A 60 8.47 7.73 7.21
CA LEU A 60 7.15 7.11 7.21
C LEU A 60 6.81 6.59 5.82
N VAL A 61 6.65 5.28 5.70
CA VAL A 61 6.13 4.62 4.50
C VAL A 61 4.63 4.45 4.66
N VAL A 62 3.85 5.00 3.73
CA VAL A 62 2.38 4.90 3.71
C VAL A 62 1.96 4.12 2.48
N TRP A 63 1.17 3.07 2.69
CA TRP A 63 0.45 2.38 1.63
C TRP A 63 -1.03 2.75 1.73
N SER A 64 -1.58 3.27 0.65
CA SER A 64 -2.96 3.74 0.59
C SER A 64 -3.56 3.53 -0.79
N ALA A 65 -4.87 3.54 -0.84
CA ALA A 65 -5.66 3.68 -2.07
C ALA A 65 -6.50 4.95 -1.98
N GLU A 66 -7.18 5.31 -3.05
CA GLU A 66 -8.09 6.45 -3.09
C GLU A 66 -9.38 6.19 -2.28
N PHE A 67 -9.81 4.93 -2.22
CA PHE A 67 -10.95 4.43 -1.45
C PHE A 67 -10.88 2.89 -1.34
N GLY A 68 -11.84 2.31 -0.63
CA GLY A 68 -11.99 0.87 -0.51
C GLY A 68 -12.85 0.25 -1.61
N ARG A 69 -13.15 -1.03 -1.44
CA ARG A 69 -13.99 -1.81 -2.34
C ARG A 69 -15.14 -2.45 -1.59
N THR A 70 -16.26 -2.67 -2.29
CA THR A 70 -17.43 -3.32 -1.69
C THR A 70 -17.13 -4.78 -1.33
N PRO A 71 -17.67 -5.30 -0.21
CA PRO A 71 -17.54 -6.72 0.13
C PRO A 71 -18.33 -7.61 -0.83
N ASN A 72 -19.38 -7.05 -1.46
CA ASN A 72 -20.22 -7.76 -2.41
C ASN A 72 -19.62 -7.79 -3.81
N SER A 73 -19.92 -8.85 -4.55
CA SER A 73 -19.49 -8.99 -5.94
C SER A 73 -20.23 -8.03 -6.86
N GLN A 74 -19.50 -7.41 -7.76
CA GLN A 74 -20.01 -6.65 -8.89
C GLN A 74 -19.78 -7.45 -10.18
N GLY A 75 -20.81 -7.56 -11.02
CA GLY A 75 -20.70 -8.26 -12.30
C GLY A 75 -20.14 -9.67 -12.18
N SER A 76 -19.17 -10.01 -13.03
CA SER A 76 -18.49 -11.31 -13.02
C SER A 76 -17.30 -11.32 -12.06
N ALA A 77 -17.58 -11.40 -10.75
CA ALA A 77 -16.59 -11.46 -9.69
C ALA A 77 -15.68 -10.21 -9.62
N GLY A 78 -16.23 -9.02 -9.86
CA GLY A 78 -15.58 -7.74 -9.61
C GLY A 78 -15.86 -7.18 -8.22
N ARG A 79 -15.32 -6.00 -7.94
CA ARG A 79 -15.62 -5.21 -6.74
C ARG A 79 -15.84 -3.76 -7.14
N ASP A 80 -16.90 -3.17 -6.60
CA ASP A 80 -17.22 -1.76 -6.81
C ASP A 80 -16.47 -0.86 -5.83
N HIS A 81 -16.53 0.43 -6.07
CA HIS A 81 -15.94 1.46 -5.22
C HIS A 81 -16.70 1.59 -3.90
N ASN A 82 -15.99 1.70 -2.80
CA ASN A 82 -16.56 1.98 -1.48
C ASN A 82 -15.77 3.10 -0.79
N PRO A 83 -16.21 4.36 -0.91
CA PRO A 83 -15.52 5.48 -0.29
C PRO A 83 -15.71 5.58 1.23
N LEU A 84 -16.62 4.78 1.81
CA LEU A 84 -16.97 4.86 3.22
C LEU A 84 -15.98 4.14 4.15
N GLY A 85 -15.15 3.27 3.62
CA GLY A 85 -14.16 2.58 4.42
C GLY A 85 -13.09 1.88 3.60
N TYR A 86 -11.84 1.96 4.06
CA TYR A 86 -10.71 1.25 3.46
C TYR A 86 -9.56 1.13 4.46
N THR A 87 -8.64 0.23 4.16
CA THR A 87 -7.47 -0.01 5.00
C THR A 87 -6.23 0.66 4.40
N MET A 88 -5.50 1.34 5.25
CA MET A 88 -4.13 1.79 4.98
C MET A 88 -3.16 1.07 5.90
N TRP A 89 -1.89 0.96 5.52
CA TRP A 89 -0.87 0.58 6.47
C TRP A 89 0.30 1.56 6.46
N LEU A 90 0.98 1.62 7.61
CA LEU A 90 2.09 2.52 7.89
C LEU A 90 3.29 1.71 8.37
N ALA A 91 4.48 2.08 7.95
CA ALA A 91 5.72 1.52 8.46
C ALA A 91 6.79 2.60 8.66
N GLY A 92 7.54 2.52 9.75
CA GLY A 92 8.58 3.49 10.08
C GLY A 92 8.06 4.83 10.61
N GLY A 93 8.87 5.87 10.60
CA GLY A 93 8.54 7.22 11.01
C GLY A 93 7.91 7.34 12.41
N GLY A 94 8.29 6.46 13.34
CA GLY A 94 7.74 6.42 14.70
C GLY A 94 6.37 5.75 14.82
N ALA A 95 5.82 5.16 13.77
CA ALA A 95 4.57 4.41 13.83
C ALA A 95 4.71 3.19 14.75
N LYS A 96 3.72 2.99 15.65
CA LYS A 96 3.72 1.87 16.59
C LYS A 96 3.49 0.56 15.84
N ALA A 97 4.49 -0.31 15.85
CA ALA A 97 4.42 -1.62 15.21
C ALA A 97 3.32 -2.51 15.83
N GLY A 98 2.59 -3.24 14.99
CA GLY A 98 1.53 -4.15 15.42
C GLY A 98 0.26 -3.48 15.95
N ALA A 99 0.14 -2.16 15.83
CA ALA A 99 -1.09 -1.46 16.18
C ALA A 99 -2.13 -1.57 15.06
N SER A 100 -3.40 -1.71 15.45
CA SER A 100 -4.55 -1.58 14.57
C SER A 100 -5.48 -0.51 15.14
N VAL A 101 -5.98 0.38 14.30
CA VAL A 101 -6.85 1.49 14.73
C VAL A 101 -8.06 1.57 13.80
N GLY A 102 -9.25 1.59 14.42
CA GLY A 102 -10.53 1.62 13.70
C GLY A 102 -10.98 0.26 13.19
N SER A 103 -12.18 0.27 12.64
CA SER A 103 -12.83 -0.86 11.96
C SER A 103 -13.72 -0.35 10.85
N THR A 104 -13.93 -1.13 9.81
CA THR A 104 -14.78 -0.77 8.66
C THR A 104 -16.20 -1.30 8.77
N ASP A 105 -16.44 -2.25 9.64
CA ASP A 105 -17.72 -2.90 9.91
C ASP A 105 -17.78 -3.40 11.37
N GLU A 106 -19.00 -3.53 11.89
CA GLU A 106 -19.29 -4.05 13.22
C GLU A 106 -19.53 -5.56 13.20
#